data_b0ec13f1fa60256082401e12cf5a652c
#
_entry.id   b0ec13f1fa60256082401e12cf5a652c
#
_cell.length_a   1.000
_cell.length_b   1.000
_cell.length_c   1.000
_cell.angle_alpha   90.00
_cell.angle_beta   90.00
_cell.angle_gamma   90.00
#
_symmetry.space_group_name_H-M   'P 1'
#
loop_
_entity.id
_entity.type
_entity.pdbx_description
1 polymer ?
#
loop_
_entity_poly.entity_id
_entity_poly.type
_entity_poly.pdbx_seq_one_letter_code
_entity_poly.pdbx_strand_id
1 'polypeptide(L)'
;MPIAQSAGLNHILVADETWVALAMLHRQYPGRQSFSAREILDQVKREHAFPELRPGVQVHIHQHNVANLEPNPARQRMFYRLDDDSLRLYRPGDPAHPLRKGKMAPKRTELPAKYHYLLDWYESEYCGETQQKGNRTSWIDEMWGLGKHIWAGVDADEYVNSLREDWEPPRERRED
;
A
#
# COMPACT_ATOMS: atom_id res chain seq x y z
N MET A 1 -4.67 -7.43 -48.87
CA MET A 1 -4.15 -7.85 -47.58
C MET A 1 -4.51 -6.80 -46.55
N PRO A 2 -5.34 -7.07 -45.56
CA PRO A 2 -5.75 -6.07 -44.60
C PRO A 2 -4.66 -5.88 -43.54
N ILE A 3 -4.18 -4.67 -43.37
CA ILE A 3 -3.38 -4.26 -42.24
C ILE A 3 -4.36 -4.04 -41.08
N ALA A 4 -4.61 -5.10 -40.36
CA ALA A 4 -5.45 -5.03 -39.17
C ALA A 4 -4.57 -4.84 -37.93
N GLN A 5 -4.96 -3.90 -37.06
CA GLN A 5 -4.75 -3.87 -35.62
C GLN A 5 -3.40 -3.38 -35.09
N SER A 6 -3.12 -2.11 -35.28
CA SER A 6 -2.31 -1.35 -34.30
C SER A 6 -3.13 -0.29 -33.54
N ALA A 7 -4.46 -0.37 -33.57
CA ALA A 7 -5.35 0.68 -33.02
C ALA A 7 -5.52 0.65 -31.50
N GLY A 8 -4.95 -0.30 -30.76
CA GLY A 8 -5.19 -0.47 -29.31
C GLY A 8 -4.11 0.06 -28.37
N LEU A 9 -2.90 0.35 -28.86
CA LEU A 9 -1.76 0.74 -28.00
C LEU A 9 -1.52 2.23 -27.92
N ASN A 10 -2.07 3.03 -28.82
CA ASN A 10 -1.71 4.43 -28.95
C ASN A 10 -2.44 5.40 -28.00
N HIS A 11 -3.20 4.92 -27.03
CA HIS A 11 -4.00 5.76 -26.14
C HIS A 11 -3.71 5.64 -24.64
N ILE A 12 -2.74 4.82 -24.22
CA ILE A 12 -2.41 4.78 -22.79
C ILE A 12 -1.73 6.09 -22.37
N LEU A 13 -2.22 6.71 -21.29
CA LEU A 13 -1.61 7.89 -20.72
C LEU A 13 -0.28 7.55 -20.06
N VAL A 14 0.67 8.50 -20.03
CA VAL A 14 2.00 8.28 -19.38
C VAL A 14 1.85 7.89 -17.91
N ALA A 15 0.90 8.52 -17.21
CA ALA A 15 0.60 8.18 -15.83
C ALA A 15 0.18 6.71 -15.68
N ASP A 16 -0.67 6.22 -16.59
CA ASP A 16 -1.22 4.86 -16.56
C ASP A 16 -0.18 3.83 -16.97
N GLU A 17 0.68 4.15 -17.94
CA GLU A 17 1.83 3.31 -18.32
C GLU A 17 2.78 3.06 -17.15
N THR A 18 3.11 4.10 -16.39
CA THR A 18 3.98 3.95 -15.22
C THR A 18 3.28 3.18 -14.08
N TRP A 19 1.96 3.34 -13.91
CA TRP A 19 1.17 2.55 -12.96
C TRP A 19 1.17 1.07 -13.34
N VAL A 20 0.95 0.74 -14.60
CA VAL A 20 1.00 -0.64 -15.12
C VAL A 20 2.35 -1.28 -14.82
N ALA A 21 3.45 -0.57 -15.09
CA ALA A 21 4.79 -1.08 -14.82
C ALA A 21 5.01 -1.42 -13.33
N LEU A 22 4.59 -0.53 -12.43
CA LEU A 22 4.72 -0.78 -10.99
C LEU A 22 3.79 -1.90 -10.51
N ALA A 23 2.55 -1.99 -11.04
CA ALA A 23 1.63 -3.07 -10.73
C ALA A 23 2.17 -4.43 -11.16
N MET A 24 2.82 -4.50 -12.33
CA MET A 24 3.47 -5.73 -12.81
C MET A 24 4.63 -6.14 -11.91
N LEU A 25 5.46 -5.19 -11.46
CA LEU A 25 6.54 -5.47 -10.52
C LEU A 25 6.01 -6.05 -9.20
N HIS A 26 4.95 -5.48 -8.64
CA HIS A 26 4.33 -6.01 -7.42
C HIS A 26 3.79 -7.43 -7.61
N ARG A 27 3.17 -7.73 -8.75
CA ARG A 27 2.71 -9.09 -9.05
C ARG A 27 3.84 -10.08 -9.31
N GLN A 28 4.90 -9.62 -9.94
CA GLN A 28 6.07 -10.44 -10.24
C GLN A 28 6.89 -10.78 -8.99
N TYR A 29 6.88 -9.86 -8.03
CA TYR A 29 7.64 -9.97 -6.77
C TYR A 29 6.73 -9.72 -5.56
N PRO A 30 5.80 -10.63 -5.23
CA PRO A 30 4.79 -10.42 -4.18
C PRO A 30 5.37 -10.22 -2.78
N GLY A 31 6.60 -10.71 -2.54
CA GLY A 31 7.29 -10.50 -1.26
C GLY A 31 7.94 -9.12 -1.11
N ARG A 32 8.01 -8.30 -2.18
CA ARG A 32 8.58 -6.96 -2.14
C ARG A 32 7.51 -5.90 -1.93
N GLN A 33 7.78 -4.99 -1.00
CA GLN A 33 6.84 -3.92 -0.66
C GLN A 33 7.01 -2.67 -1.55
N SER A 34 8.18 -2.49 -2.18
CA SER A 34 8.50 -1.29 -2.95
C SER A 34 9.58 -1.56 -3.99
N PHE A 35 9.72 -0.62 -4.92
CA PHE A 35 10.66 -0.67 -6.03
C PHE A 35 11.30 0.70 -6.25
N SER A 36 12.56 0.72 -6.69
CA SER A 36 13.23 1.94 -7.06
C SER A 36 12.64 2.54 -8.35
N ALA A 37 12.79 3.83 -8.53
CA ALA A 37 12.37 4.52 -9.76
C ALA A 37 13.03 3.91 -11.01
N ARG A 38 14.27 3.42 -10.88
CA ARG A 38 14.99 2.75 -11.96
C ARG A 38 14.36 1.43 -12.37
N GLU A 39 13.97 0.60 -11.40
CA GLU A 39 13.28 -0.68 -11.69
C GLU A 39 11.95 -0.45 -12.40
N ILE A 40 11.20 0.58 -11.97
CA ILE A 40 9.94 0.97 -12.62
C ILE A 40 10.21 1.42 -14.07
N LEU A 41 11.22 2.26 -14.28
CA LEU A 41 11.60 2.72 -15.61
C LEU A 41 12.03 1.57 -16.52
N ASP A 42 12.80 0.62 -16.00
CA ASP A 42 13.23 -0.56 -16.73
C ASP A 42 12.06 -1.50 -17.04
N GLN A 43 11.04 -1.54 -16.17
CA GLN A 43 9.81 -2.28 -16.47
C GLN A 43 8.97 -1.60 -17.55
N VAL A 44 8.87 -0.25 -17.55
CA VAL A 44 8.21 0.50 -18.64
C VAL A 44 8.88 0.18 -19.98
N LYS A 45 10.22 0.16 -20.04
CA LYS A 45 10.96 -0.20 -21.24
C LYS A 45 10.71 -1.65 -21.69
N ARG A 46 10.61 -2.59 -20.75
CA ARG A 46 10.36 -4.02 -21.06
C ARG A 46 8.98 -4.26 -21.63
N GLU A 47 7.99 -3.51 -21.17
CA GLU A 47 6.62 -3.65 -21.67
C GLU A 47 6.42 -3.18 -23.12
N HIS A 48 7.33 -2.34 -23.62
CA HIS A 48 7.31 -1.87 -25.01
C HIS A 48 5.92 -1.35 -25.45
N ALA A 49 5.20 -0.63 -24.56
CA ALA A 49 3.95 0.00 -24.94
C ALA A 49 4.17 1.02 -26.06
N PHE A 50 5.38 1.58 -26.13
CA PHE A 50 5.83 2.50 -27.16
C PHE A 50 7.24 2.12 -27.63
N PRO A 51 7.60 2.37 -28.92
CA PRO A 51 8.92 2.04 -29.48
C PRO A 51 10.08 2.72 -28.73
N GLU A 52 9.84 3.91 -28.21
CA GLU A 52 10.80 4.69 -27.43
C GLU A 52 10.19 5.11 -26.11
N LEU A 53 11.07 5.33 -25.11
CA LEU A 53 10.64 5.85 -23.81
C LEU A 53 10.05 7.24 -23.99
N ARG A 54 8.76 7.38 -23.64
CA ARG A 54 8.06 8.66 -23.81
C ARG A 54 8.62 9.73 -22.87
N PRO A 55 8.72 10.98 -23.35
CA PRO A 55 8.99 12.13 -22.49
C PRO A 55 7.95 12.16 -21.35
N GLY A 56 8.40 12.50 -20.17
CA GLY A 56 7.52 12.60 -18.99
C GLY A 56 7.39 11.30 -18.17
N VAL A 57 7.76 10.12 -18.66
CA VAL A 57 7.72 8.88 -17.85
C VAL A 57 8.48 9.05 -16.53
N GLN A 58 9.70 9.58 -16.58
CA GLN A 58 10.50 9.86 -15.38
C GLN A 58 9.82 10.85 -14.43
N VAL A 59 9.24 11.94 -14.98
CA VAL A 59 8.54 12.94 -14.16
C VAL A 59 7.31 12.35 -13.48
N HIS A 60 6.58 11.45 -14.15
CA HIS A 60 5.45 10.75 -13.53
C HIS A 60 5.90 9.82 -12.41
N ILE A 61 7.00 9.08 -12.59
CA ILE A 61 7.55 8.20 -11.57
C ILE A 61 8.01 9.00 -10.35
N HIS A 62 8.73 10.11 -10.56
CA HIS A 62 9.33 10.86 -9.46
C HIS A 62 8.40 11.86 -8.78
N GLN A 63 7.38 12.37 -9.47
CA GLN A 63 6.57 13.49 -8.97
C GLN A 63 5.07 13.37 -9.29
N HIS A 64 4.68 13.28 -10.58
CA HIS A 64 3.30 13.49 -10.97
C HIS A 64 2.33 12.45 -10.40
N ASN A 65 2.77 11.21 -10.23
CA ASN A 65 1.96 10.12 -9.69
C ASN A 65 2.11 9.91 -8.18
N VAL A 66 3.04 10.61 -7.52
CA VAL A 66 3.38 10.37 -6.12
C VAL A 66 2.43 11.11 -5.19
N ALA A 67 1.63 10.37 -4.44
CA ALA A 67 0.53 10.89 -3.62
C ALA A 67 0.98 11.76 -2.45
N ASN A 68 2.07 11.43 -1.80
CA ASN A 68 2.58 12.12 -0.62
C ASN A 68 3.54 13.28 -0.92
N LEU A 69 3.68 13.66 -2.19
CA LEU A 69 4.40 14.86 -2.60
C LEU A 69 3.44 15.98 -3.02
N GLU A 70 3.87 17.21 -2.86
CA GLU A 70 3.15 18.37 -3.39
C GLU A 70 2.91 18.23 -4.90
N PRO A 71 1.69 18.50 -5.41
CA PRO A 71 1.40 18.36 -6.83
C PRO A 71 2.04 19.47 -7.67
N ASN A 72 2.59 19.12 -8.85
CA ASN A 72 3.14 20.08 -9.82
C ASN A 72 3.12 19.47 -11.25
N PRO A 73 2.25 19.88 -12.13
CA PRO A 73 0.86 20.30 -11.95
C PRO A 73 -0.11 19.13 -11.75
N ALA A 74 0.34 17.89 -12.05
CA ALA A 74 -0.51 16.68 -11.98
C ALA A 74 -0.85 16.31 -10.54
N ARG A 75 -2.10 15.89 -10.32
CA ARG A 75 -2.66 15.63 -8.99
C ARG A 75 -2.97 14.16 -8.73
N GLN A 76 -2.33 13.23 -9.48
CA GLN A 76 -2.58 11.80 -9.35
C GLN A 76 -2.11 11.27 -7.98
N ARG A 77 -2.74 10.18 -7.50
CA ARG A 77 -2.40 9.47 -6.27
C ARG A 77 -2.14 8.00 -6.57
N MET A 78 -1.24 7.73 -7.49
CA MET A 78 -1.00 6.38 -7.98
C MET A 78 0.13 5.67 -7.25
N PHE A 79 1.11 6.43 -6.77
CA PHE A 79 2.30 5.96 -6.08
C PHE A 79 2.38 6.54 -4.68
N TYR A 80 3.02 5.80 -3.80
CA TYR A 80 3.42 6.26 -2.49
C TYR A 80 4.94 6.13 -2.37
N ARG A 81 5.62 7.21 -2.00
CA ARG A 81 7.07 7.22 -1.77
C ARG A 81 7.35 6.89 -0.32
N LEU A 82 8.26 5.94 -0.08
CA LEU A 82 8.78 5.58 1.22
C LEU A 82 9.99 6.46 1.60
N ASP A 83 10.46 6.33 2.84
CA ASP A 83 11.56 7.14 3.38
C ASP A 83 12.91 6.85 2.70
N ASP A 84 13.07 5.68 2.09
CA ASP A 84 14.23 5.26 1.30
C ASP A 84 14.15 5.65 -0.18
N ASP A 85 13.24 6.56 -0.53
CA ASP A 85 12.93 6.99 -1.91
C ASP A 85 12.37 5.89 -2.83
N SER A 86 12.13 4.69 -2.33
CA SER A 86 11.44 3.65 -3.08
C SER A 86 9.94 3.94 -3.21
N LEU A 87 9.32 3.34 -4.21
CA LEU A 87 7.94 3.60 -4.59
C LEU A 87 7.12 2.30 -4.51
N ARG A 88 5.89 2.43 -4.05
CA ARG A 88 4.86 1.39 -4.14
C ARG A 88 3.56 1.95 -4.71
N LEU A 89 2.66 1.08 -5.11
CA LEU A 89 1.32 1.53 -5.44
C LEU A 89 0.63 2.15 -4.23
N TYR A 90 -0.09 3.24 -4.47
CA TYR A 90 -0.91 3.89 -3.46
C TYR A 90 -2.06 2.98 -3.05
N ARG A 91 -2.41 2.98 -1.77
CA ARG A 91 -3.55 2.25 -1.21
C ARG A 91 -4.56 3.23 -0.64
N PRO A 92 -5.87 2.94 -0.73
CA PRO A 92 -6.87 3.71 -0.02
C PRO A 92 -6.53 3.77 1.47
N GLY A 93 -6.49 5.00 2.03
CA GLY A 93 -6.09 5.22 3.42
C GLY A 93 -4.63 5.63 3.64
N ASP A 94 -3.76 5.50 2.64
CA ASP A 94 -2.42 6.04 2.72
C ASP A 94 -2.45 7.58 2.85
N PRO A 95 -1.54 8.18 3.62
CA PRO A 95 -1.41 9.62 3.68
C PRO A 95 -1.11 10.21 2.29
N ALA A 96 -1.84 11.25 1.91
CA ALA A 96 -1.62 11.97 0.66
C ALA A 96 -1.54 13.46 0.91
N HIS A 97 -0.81 14.18 0.05
CA HIS A 97 -0.79 15.62 0.12
C HIS A 97 -2.21 16.19 -0.09
N PRO A 98 -2.68 17.17 0.70
CA PRO A 98 -4.08 17.64 0.68
C PRO A 98 -4.58 18.11 -0.70
N LEU A 99 -3.68 18.62 -1.53
CA LEU A 99 -3.99 19.08 -2.88
C LEU A 99 -4.06 17.96 -3.93
N ARG A 100 -3.69 16.72 -3.56
CA ARG A 100 -3.77 15.56 -4.45
C ARG A 100 -5.13 14.90 -4.34
N LYS A 101 -5.95 15.10 -5.38
CA LYS A 101 -7.32 14.58 -5.47
C LYS A 101 -7.55 13.76 -6.75
N GLY A 102 -6.48 13.44 -7.49
CA GLY A 102 -6.55 12.69 -8.73
C GLY A 102 -6.81 11.18 -8.51
N LYS A 103 -6.84 10.44 -9.61
CA LYS A 103 -7.09 8.99 -9.60
C LYS A 103 -5.96 8.21 -8.90
N MET A 104 -6.32 7.09 -8.28
CA MET A 104 -5.40 6.16 -7.61
C MET A 104 -4.94 5.03 -8.52
N ALA A 105 -5.76 4.69 -9.49
CA ALA A 105 -5.47 3.70 -10.52
C ALA A 105 -6.05 4.19 -11.86
N PRO A 106 -5.59 3.63 -12.99
CA PRO A 106 -6.20 3.90 -14.29
C PRO A 106 -7.67 3.49 -14.32
N LYS A 107 -8.45 4.13 -15.18
CA LYS A 107 -9.79 3.64 -15.49
C LYS A 107 -9.68 2.49 -16.48
N ARG A 108 -10.57 1.49 -16.33
CA ARG A 108 -10.62 0.34 -17.22
C ARG A 108 -10.75 0.73 -18.70
N THR A 109 -11.50 1.80 -18.98
CA THR A 109 -11.68 2.35 -20.35
C THR A 109 -10.45 3.06 -20.92
N GLU A 110 -9.50 3.46 -20.04
CA GLU A 110 -8.26 4.14 -20.42
C GLU A 110 -7.08 3.17 -20.59
N LEU A 111 -7.28 1.89 -20.22
CA LEU A 111 -6.28 0.84 -20.34
C LEU A 111 -6.60 -0.15 -21.47
N PRO A 112 -5.58 -0.62 -22.21
CA PRO A 112 -5.72 -1.79 -23.08
C PRO A 112 -6.21 -3.01 -22.30
N ALA A 113 -7.08 -3.81 -22.94
CA ALA A 113 -7.70 -4.99 -22.32
C ALA A 113 -6.68 -5.97 -21.69
N LYS A 114 -5.49 -6.10 -22.30
CA LYS A 114 -4.40 -6.96 -21.79
C LYS A 114 -3.93 -6.60 -20.38
N TYR A 115 -4.20 -5.39 -19.87
CA TYR A 115 -3.83 -4.94 -18.53
C TYR A 115 -4.99 -4.90 -17.54
N HIS A 116 -6.22 -5.23 -17.95
CA HIS A 116 -7.38 -5.17 -17.06
C HIS A 116 -7.23 -6.07 -15.82
N TYR A 117 -6.54 -7.20 -15.95
CA TYR A 117 -6.25 -8.11 -14.84
C TYR A 117 -5.43 -7.45 -13.71
N LEU A 118 -4.67 -6.38 -14.01
CA LEU A 118 -3.93 -5.61 -13.00
C LEU A 118 -4.87 -4.77 -12.14
N LEU A 119 -5.95 -4.25 -12.72
CA LEU A 119 -6.96 -3.52 -11.96
C LEU A 119 -7.72 -4.46 -11.02
N ASP A 120 -8.13 -5.63 -11.52
CA ASP A 120 -8.83 -6.63 -10.72
C ASP A 120 -7.96 -7.10 -9.55
N TRP A 121 -6.69 -7.38 -9.80
CA TRP A 121 -5.71 -7.71 -8.78
C TRP A 121 -5.48 -6.56 -7.78
N TYR A 122 -5.36 -5.32 -8.26
CA TYR A 122 -5.15 -4.16 -7.39
C TYR A 122 -6.30 -3.97 -6.42
N GLU A 123 -7.54 -4.11 -6.89
CA GLU A 123 -8.73 -3.95 -6.06
C GLU A 123 -8.93 -5.13 -5.09
N SER A 124 -8.79 -6.36 -5.57
CA SER A 124 -9.12 -7.56 -4.79
C SER A 124 -8.02 -8.01 -3.84
N GLU A 125 -6.76 -7.96 -4.27
CA GLU A 125 -5.62 -8.48 -3.51
C GLU A 125 -4.79 -7.35 -2.89
N TYR A 126 -4.25 -6.43 -3.72
CA TYR A 126 -3.32 -5.42 -3.25
C TYR A 126 -3.94 -4.45 -2.24
N CYS A 127 -5.15 -3.97 -2.50
CA CYS A 127 -5.89 -3.12 -1.56
C CYS A 127 -6.60 -3.93 -0.47
N GLY A 128 -7.01 -5.16 -0.76
CA GLY A 128 -7.70 -6.04 0.17
C GLY A 128 -6.87 -6.44 1.38
N GLU A 129 -5.56 -6.66 1.21
CA GLU A 129 -4.63 -6.93 2.32
C GLU A 129 -4.55 -5.80 3.35
N THR A 130 -4.80 -4.55 2.93
CA THR A 130 -4.81 -3.40 3.84
C THR A 130 -6.08 -3.35 4.67
N GLN A 131 -7.21 -3.76 4.10
CA GLN A 131 -8.48 -3.86 4.82
C GLN A 131 -8.44 -5.00 5.86
N GLN A 132 -7.77 -6.10 5.56
CA GLN A 132 -7.57 -7.18 6.55
C GLN A 132 -6.64 -6.77 7.69
N LYS A 133 -5.61 -5.95 7.43
CA LYS A 133 -4.77 -5.40 8.51
C LYS A 133 -5.51 -4.36 9.36
N GLY A 134 -6.36 -3.53 8.77
CA GLY A 134 -7.24 -2.61 9.49
C GLY A 134 -8.30 -3.33 10.31
N ASN A 135 -8.81 -4.46 9.82
CA ASN A 135 -9.78 -5.27 10.56
C ASN A 135 -9.13 -6.15 11.66
N ARG A 136 -7.81 -6.41 11.57
CA ARG A 136 -7.06 -7.09 12.65
C ARG A 136 -6.82 -6.21 13.88
N THR A 137 -6.85 -4.90 13.74
CA THR A 137 -6.87 -3.99 14.90
C THR A 137 -8.26 -3.86 15.51
N SER A 138 -9.33 -4.05 14.75
CA SER A 138 -10.70 -3.98 15.24
C SER A 138 -11.03 -5.10 16.25
N TRP A 139 -10.49 -6.32 16.11
CA TRP A 139 -10.72 -7.37 17.11
C TRP A 139 -10.01 -7.09 18.45
N ILE A 140 -8.91 -6.34 18.43
CA ILE A 140 -8.24 -5.88 19.65
C ILE A 140 -9.11 -4.81 20.34
N ASP A 141 -9.71 -3.90 19.57
CA ASP A 141 -10.62 -2.89 20.10
C ASP A 141 -11.93 -3.52 20.65
N GLU A 142 -12.42 -4.59 20.02
CA GLU A 142 -13.54 -5.40 20.55
C GLU A 142 -13.15 -6.15 21.82
N MET A 143 -11.89 -6.59 21.95
CA MET A 143 -11.40 -7.23 23.18
C MET A 143 -11.21 -6.24 24.35
N TRP A 144 -11.02 -4.96 24.10
CA TRP A 144 -10.93 -3.93 25.15
C TRP A 144 -12.20 -3.78 26.00
N GLY A 145 -13.31 -4.31 25.54
CA GLY A 145 -14.59 -4.35 26.28
C GLY A 145 -14.88 -5.65 27.02
N LEU A 146 -14.25 -6.75 26.65
CA LEU A 146 -14.59 -8.08 27.14
C LEU A 146 -14.25 -8.33 28.62
N GLY A 147 -13.32 -7.57 29.19
CA GLY A 147 -12.93 -7.68 30.60
C GLY A 147 -13.72 -6.76 31.54
N LYS A 148 -14.48 -5.77 31.05
CA LYS A 148 -15.13 -4.77 31.91
C LYS A 148 -16.15 -5.35 32.89
N HIS A 149 -16.84 -6.43 32.52
CA HIS A 149 -17.81 -7.09 33.39
C HIS A 149 -17.17 -8.00 34.44
N ILE A 150 -15.92 -8.46 34.22
CA ILE A 150 -15.15 -9.26 35.16
C ILE A 150 -14.61 -8.37 36.28
N TRP A 151 -14.28 -7.12 35.95
CA TRP A 151 -13.75 -6.13 36.88
C TRP A 151 -14.84 -5.19 37.45
N ALA A 152 -16.09 -5.36 37.03
CA ALA A 152 -17.21 -4.56 37.54
C ALA A 152 -17.45 -4.91 39.01
N GLY A 153 -17.05 -4.00 39.91
CA GLY A 153 -17.20 -4.14 41.35
C GLY A 153 -15.97 -4.67 42.09
N VAL A 154 -14.84 -4.87 41.39
CA VAL A 154 -13.55 -5.19 42.03
C VAL A 154 -12.73 -3.91 42.08
N ASP A 155 -12.36 -3.49 43.30
CA ASP A 155 -11.37 -2.42 43.47
C ASP A 155 -10.00 -2.95 43.11
N ALA A 156 -9.34 -2.29 42.14
CA ALA A 156 -8.05 -2.74 41.63
C ALA A 156 -6.95 -2.68 42.68
N ASP A 157 -7.03 -1.73 43.62
CA ASP A 157 -6.05 -1.58 44.70
C ASP A 157 -6.25 -2.67 45.76
N GLU A 158 -7.49 -3.02 46.08
CA GLU A 158 -7.82 -4.12 46.99
C GLU A 158 -7.40 -5.46 46.42
N TYR A 159 -7.60 -5.71 45.11
CA TYR A 159 -7.16 -6.93 44.41
C TYR A 159 -5.63 -7.06 44.38
N VAL A 160 -4.92 -5.98 44.06
CA VAL A 160 -3.45 -5.97 44.04
C VAL A 160 -2.88 -6.16 45.46
N ASN A 161 -3.53 -5.61 46.47
CA ASN A 161 -3.08 -5.78 47.84
C ASN A 161 -3.30 -7.22 48.34
N SER A 162 -4.41 -7.85 47.99
CA SER A 162 -4.67 -9.27 48.31
C SER A 162 -3.64 -10.20 47.68
N LEU A 163 -3.19 -9.92 46.45
CA LEU A 163 -2.12 -10.69 45.79
C LEU A 163 -0.76 -10.48 46.47
N ARG A 164 -0.52 -9.35 47.12
CA ARG A 164 0.71 -9.05 47.84
C ARG A 164 0.76 -9.70 49.22
N GLU A 165 -0.41 -9.87 49.86
CA GLU A 165 -0.50 -10.56 51.17
C GLU A 165 -0.18 -12.05 51.06
N ASP A 166 -0.48 -12.69 49.92
CA ASP A 166 -0.16 -14.08 49.66
C ASP A 166 1.28 -14.31 49.16
N TRP A 167 2.07 -13.26 48.95
CA TRP A 167 3.42 -13.37 48.39
C TRP A 167 4.46 -13.49 49.49
N GLU A 168 4.86 -14.70 49.85
CA GLU A 168 6.05 -14.94 50.70
C GLU A 168 7.33 -14.75 49.84
N PRO A 169 8.26 -13.87 50.24
CA PRO A 169 9.55 -13.75 49.56
C PRO A 169 10.35 -15.06 49.64
N PRO A 170 11.15 -15.40 48.63
CA PRO A 170 11.97 -16.60 48.62
C PRO A 170 12.90 -16.58 49.83
N ARG A 171 12.88 -17.66 50.65
CA ARG A 171 13.80 -17.84 51.78
C ARG A 171 15.22 -17.87 51.25
N GLU A 172 16.06 -16.96 51.72
CA GLU A 172 17.50 -17.01 51.45
C GLU A 172 18.06 -18.36 51.97
N ARG A 173 18.67 -19.13 51.07
CA ARG A 173 19.47 -20.28 51.45
C ARG A 173 20.67 -19.77 52.26
N ARG A 174 20.69 -20.05 53.55
CA ARG A 174 21.93 -19.92 54.33
C ARG A 174 22.87 -20.99 53.82
N GLU A 175 23.98 -20.57 53.28
CA GLU A 175 25.16 -21.42 53.05
C GLU A 175 25.82 -21.62 54.40
N ASP A 176 25.86 -22.87 54.89
CA ASP A 176 26.75 -23.34 55.95
C ASP A 176 28.05 -23.80 55.32
#